data_43df672822b51cd7ebdcd9fddabee71c
#
_entry.id   43df672822b51cd7ebdcd9fddabee71c
#
_cell.length_a   1.000
_cell.length_b   1.000
_cell.length_c   1.000
_cell.angle_alpha   90.00
_cell.angle_beta   90.00
_cell.angle_gamma   90.00
#
_symmetry.space_group_name_H-M   'P 1'
#
loop_
_entity.id
_entity.type
_entity.pdbx_description
1 polymer ?
#
loop_
_entity_poly.entity_id
_entity_poly.type
_entity_poly.pdbx_seq_one_letter_code
_entity_poly.pdbx_strand_id
1 'polypeptide(L)'
;SDTGPIDILAISKDKKTLLVVELKKGRVSDNVVGQIQRYMGFVKSDLAEENQNVKGVIIGLEDDIKLTRALSVTTNIDFYKYKVNFKLYK
;
A
#
# COMPACT_ATOMS: atom_id res chain seq x y z
N SER A 1 -10.48 11.28 7.01
CA SER A 1 -9.96 10.51 8.14
C SER A 1 -8.79 11.21 8.78
N ASP A 2 -8.51 10.89 10.03
CA ASP A 2 -7.38 11.48 10.77
C ASP A 2 -6.03 11.06 10.19
N THR A 3 -6.01 10.00 9.39
CA THR A 3 -4.79 9.48 8.78
C THR A 3 -4.44 10.15 7.46
N GLY A 4 -5.30 11.08 7.00
CA GLY A 4 -5.16 11.70 5.70
C GLY A 4 -5.80 10.87 4.59
N PRO A 5 -5.66 11.31 3.33
CA PRO A 5 -6.28 10.59 2.20
C PRO A 5 -5.55 9.29 1.89
N ILE A 6 -6.33 8.29 1.52
CA ILE A 6 -5.82 7.02 0.97
C ILE A 6 -5.75 7.21 -0.55
N ASP A 7 -4.64 6.78 -1.18
CA ASP A 7 -4.49 6.94 -2.62
C ASP A 7 -5.50 6.12 -3.39
N ILE A 8 -5.61 4.83 -3.07
CA ILE A 8 -6.58 3.94 -3.71
C ILE A 8 -7.09 2.98 -2.64
N LEU A 9 -8.40 2.79 -2.62
CA LEU A 9 -9.05 1.75 -1.85
C LEU A 9 -9.84 0.87 -2.81
N ALA A 10 -9.54 -0.42 -2.81
CA ALA A 10 -10.18 -1.38 -3.71
C ALA A 10 -10.81 -2.52 -2.92
N ILE A 11 -11.71 -3.23 -3.55
CA ILE A 11 -12.34 -4.41 -2.96
C ILE A 11 -12.24 -5.57 -3.95
N SER A 12 -11.98 -6.76 -3.44
CA SER A 12 -11.94 -7.97 -4.27
C SER A 12 -13.32 -8.31 -4.83
N LYS A 13 -13.33 -9.11 -5.90
CA LYS A 13 -14.58 -9.51 -6.57
C LYS A 13 -15.52 -10.27 -5.62
N ASP A 14 -14.97 -11.10 -4.74
CA ASP A 14 -15.75 -11.83 -3.75
C ASP A 14 -16.14 -10.98 -2.55
N LYS A 15 -15.68 -9.73 -2.50
CA LYS A 15 -15.94 -8.75 -1.43
C LYS A 15 -15.39 -9.17 -0.06
N LYS A 16 -14.42 -10.06 -0.03
CA LYS A 16 -13.82 -10.53 1.23
C LYS A 16 -12.55 -9.80 1.61
N THR A 17 -11.95 -9.06 0.70
CA THR A 17 -10.69 -8.35 0.96
C THR A 17 -10.78 -6.91 0.51
N LEU A 18 -10.41 -6.00 1.41
CA LEU A 18 -10.20 -4.59 1.10
C LEU A 18 -8.70 -4.37 0.92
N LEU A 19 -8.33 -3.64 -0.11
CA LEU A 19 -6.94 -3.36 -0.48
C LEU A 19 -6.67 -1.88 -0.38
N VAL A 20 -5.72 -1.52 0.48
CA VAL A 20 -5.23 -0.15 0.60
C VAL A 20 -3.96 -0.03 -0.24
N VAL A 21 -3.94 0.88 -1.20
CA VAL A 21 -2.80 1.07 -2.09
C VAL A 21 -2.19 2.44 -1.85
N GLU A 22 -0.88 2.46 -1.61
CA GLU A 22 -0.09 3.67 -1.45
C GLU A 22 0.86 3.81 -2.64
N LEU A 23 0.73 4.90 -3.39
CA LEU A 23 1.57 5.19 -4.55
C LEU A 23 2.64 6.21 -4.16
N LYS A 24 3.90 5.90 -4.47
CA LYS A 24 5.03 6.80 -4.25
C LYS A 24 5.77 7.05 -5.57
N LYS A 25 6.15 8.30 -5.80
CA LYS A 25 6.78 8.69 -7.08
C LYS A 25 8.25 8.32 -7.19
N GLY A 26 8.92 8.03 -6.11
CA GLY A 26 10.36 7.79 -6.13
C GLY A 26 10.74 6.63 -5.27
N ARG A 27 11.91 6.76 -4.65
CA ARG A 27 12.39 5.79 -3.68
C ARG A 27 11.46 5.77 -2.47
N VAL A 28 11.17 4.58 -2.00
CA VAL A 28 10.28 4.38 -0.86
C VAL A 28 11.11 4.00 0.35
N SER A 29 10.94 4.73 1.45
CA SER A 29 11.61 4.45 2.72
C SER A 29 10.66 3.76 3.70
N ASP A 30 11.21 3.30 4.83
CA ASP A 30 10.47 2.49 5.80
C ASP A 30 9.33 3.23 6.50
N ASN A 31 9.34 4.57 6.52
CA ASN A 31 8.24 5.33 7.13
C ASN A 31 6.90 5.11 6.44
N VAL A 32 6.89 4.67 5.19
CA VAL A 32 5.65 4.35 4.48
C VAL A 32 4.93 3.16 5.10
N VAL A 33 5.67 2.25 5.75
CA VAL A 33 5.06 1.07 6.39
C VAL A 33 4.11 1.51 7.51
N GLY A 34 4.57 2.40 8.38
CA GLY A 34 3.70 2.95 9.43
C GLY A 34 2.52 3.72 8.86
N GLN A 35 2.73 4.46 7.78
CA GLN A 35 1.67 5.22 7.13
C GLN A 35 0.58 4.28 6.58
N ILE A 36 0.96 3.25 5.83
CA ILE A 36 -0.03 2.32 5.28
C ILE A 36 -0.71 1.50 6.37
N GLN A 37 0.00 1.17 7.44
CA GLN A 37 -0.60 0.48 8.59
C GLN A 37 -1.69 1.32 9.23
N ARG A 38 -1.49 2.64 9.36
CA ARG A 38 -2.53 3.53 9.88
C ARG A 38 -3.76 3.55 8.96
N TYR A 39 -3.55 3.60 7.66
CA TYR A 39 -4.66 3.53 6.69
C TYR A 39 -5.40 2.20 6.78
N MET A 40 -4.66 1.09 6.85
CA MET A 40 -5.24 -0.24 6.97
C MET A 40 -6.05 -0.37 8.27
N GLY A 41 -5.54 0.18 9.36
CA GLY A 41 -6.23 0.20 10.65
C GLY A 41 -7.52 0.98 10.58
N PHE A 42 -7.51 2.14 9.94
CA PHE A 42 -8.72 2.93 9.73
C PHE A 42 -9.76 2.15 8.90
N VAL A 43 -9.32 1.54 7.80
CA VAL A 43 -10.21 0.73 6.96
C VAL A 43 -10.79 -0.42 7.75
N LYS A 44 -9.97 -1.10 8.54
CA LYS A 44 -10.42 -2.24 9.35
C LYS A 44 -11.46 -1.82 10.38
N SER A 45 -11.25 -0.71 11.07
CA SER A 45 -12.15 -0.29 12.17
C SER A 45 -13.39 0.42 11.68
N ASP A 46 -13.30 1.21 10.59
CA ASP A 46 -14.37 2.13 10.23
C ASP A 46 -15.12 1.73 8.95
N LEU A 47 -14.51 0.97 8.06
CA LEU A 47 -15.08 0.66 6.75
C LEU A 47 -15.35 -0.83 6.53
N ALA A 48 -14.46 -1.70 7.03
CA ALA A 48 -14.57 -3.13 6.77
C ALA A 48 -15.69 -3.77 7.57
N GLU A 49 -16.36 -4.72 6.93
CA GLU A 49 -17.29 -5.59 7.63
C GLU A 49 -16.52 -6.68 8.38
N GLU A 50 -17.20 -7.32 9.33
CA GLU A 50 -16.55 -8.27 10.25
C GLU A 50 -15.82 -9.41 9.54
N ASN A 51 -16.36 -9.87 8.42
CA ASN A 51 -15.81 -10.98 7.65
C ASN A 51 -14.80 -10.55 6.57
N GLN A 52 -14.41 -9.28 6.53
CA GLN A 52 -13.51 -8.77 5.54
C GLN A 52 -12.09 -8.65 6.07
N ASN A 53 -11.12 -9.01 5.22
CA ASN A 53 -9.71 -8.81 5.49
C ASN A 53 -9.23 -7.49 4.89
N VAL A 54 -8.19 -6.91 5.47
CA VAL A 54 -7.57 -5.70 4.95
C VAL A 54 -6.12 -6.02 4.61
N LYS A 55 -5.73 -5.67 3.38
CA LYS A 55 -4.35 -5.82 2.89
C LYS A 55 -3.84 -4.48 2.39
N GLY A 56 -2.53 -4.34 2.38
CA GLY A 56 -1.86 -3.14 1.89
C GLY A 56 -0.91 -3.46 0.74
N VAL A 57 -0.80 -2.53 -0.19
CA VAL A 57 0.18 -2.58 -1.28
C VAL A 57 0.85 -1.22 -1.38
N ILE A 58 2.17 -1.25 -1.36
CA ILE A 58 3.00 -0.08 -1.59
C ILE A 58 3.58 -0.21 -2.99
N ILE A 59 3.45 0.83 -3.80
CA ILE A 59 4.01 0.86 -5.15
C ILE A 59 4.97 2.03 -5.24
N GLY A 60 6.21 1.76 -5.65
CA GLY A 60 7.22 2.79 -5.77
C GLY A 60 8.25 2.46 -6.84
N LEU A 61 9.15 3.39 -7.11
CA LEU A 61 10.19 3.22 -8.12
C LEU A 61 11.34 2.36 -7.60
N GLU A 62 11.76 2.63 -6.36
CA GLU A 62 12.87 1.95 -5.71
C GLU A 62 12.57 1.74 -4.23
N ASP A 63 13.18 0.71 -3.65
CA ASP A 63 13.17 0.47 -2.22
C ASP A 63 14.56 0.74 -1.63
N ASP A 64 14.63 0.75 -0.29
CA ASP A 64 15.89 0.76 0.42
C ASP A 64 15.95 -0.43 1.38
N ILE A 65 17.10 -0.61 2.02
CA ILE A 65 17.31 -1.75 2.92
C ILE A 65 16.40 -1.68 4.15
N LYS A 66 16.10 -0.47 4.64
CA LYS A 66 15.22 -0.30 5.80
C LYS A 66 13.80 -0.73 5.48
N LEU A 67 13.31 -0.38 4.29
CA LEU A 67 12.00 -0.82 3.84
C LEU A 67 11.94 -2.34 3.72
N THR A 68 12.95 -2.94 3.08
CA THR A 68 13.02 -4.40 2.91
C THR A 68 13.00 -5.11 4.26
N ARG A 69 13.79 -4.62 5.21
CA ARG A 69 13.82 -5.19 6.57
C ARG A 69 12.49 -5.06 7.29
N ALA A 70 11.86 -3.90 7.21
CA ALA A 70 10.56 -3.67 7.84
C ALA A 70 9.49 -4.59 7.26
N LEU A 71 9.46 -4.76 5.94
CA LEU A 71 8.49 -5.62 5.28
C LEU A 71 8.71 -7.10 5.57
N SER A 72 9.95 -7.50 5.84
CA SER A 72 10.28 -8.90 6.13
C SER A 72 9.60 -9.42 7.40
N VAL A 73 9.21 -8.54 8.30
CA VAL A 73 8.54 -8.89 9.56
C VAL A 73 7.11 -8.36 9.64
N THR A 74 6.58 -7.88 8.52
CA THR A 74 5.23 -7.32 8.43
C THR A 74 4.36 -8.24 7.59
N THR A 75 3.14 -8.50 8.07
CA THR A 75 2.18 -9.32 7.33
C THR A 75 1.17 -8.43 6.61
N ASN A 76 0.61 -8.96 5.54
CA ASN A 76 -0.48 -8.32 4.79
C ASN A 76 -0.11 -7.02 4.07
N ILE A 77 1.19 -6.77 3.88
CA ILE A 77 1.67 -5.62 3.10
C ILE A 77 2.68 -6.12 2.09
N ASP A 78 2.45 -5.83 0.81
CA ASP A 78 3.36 -6.16 -0.28
C ASP A 78 3.93 -4.89 -0.90
N PHE A 79 5.13 -4.99 -1.45
CA PHE A 79 5.77 -3.90 -2.17
C PHE A 79 5.99 -4.30 -3.62
N TYR A 80 5.58 -3.43 -4.54
CA TYR A 80 5.79 -3.59 -5.99
C TYR A 80 6.55 -2.40 -6.52
N LYS A 81 7.48 -2.67 -7.44
CA LYS A 81 8.21 -1.64 -8.16
C LYS A 81 7.59 -1.42 -9.52
N TYR A 82 7.60 -0.17 -9.98
CA TYR A 82 7.20 0.13 -11.34
C TYR A 82 8.42 0.62 -12.14
N LYS A 83 8.32 0.47 -13.47
CA LYS A 83 9.31 1.00 -14.41
C LYS A 83 8.66 2.07 -15.26
N VAL A 84 9.46 3.07 -15.63
CA VAL A 84 9.04 4.08 -16.60
C VAL A 84 9.78 3.82 -17.91
N ASN A 85 9.01 3.59 -18.98
CA ASN A 85 9.56 3.41 -20.31
C ASN A 85 9.16 4.59 -21.18
N PHE A 86 10.15 5.18 -21.85
CA PHE A 86 9.90 6.30 -22.77
C PHE A 86 9.97 5.82 -24.20
N LYS A 87 9.11 6.39 -25.02
CA LYS A 87 9.13 6.17 -26.45
C LYS A 87 9.00 7.52 -27.14
N LEU A 88 10.00 7.84 -27.96
CA LEU A 88 10.03 9.13 -28.65
C LEU A 88 9.49 8.97 -30.04
N TYR A 89 8.66 9.92 -30.43
CA TYR A 89 8.10 10.00 -31.78
C TYR A 89 8.49 11.31 -32.43
N LYS A 90 8.60 11.27 -33.74
CA LYS A 90 8.89 12.44 -34.52
C LYS A 90 7.67 12.86 -35.34
#